data_73e51a921306227ae7f8406bc0e35b29
#
_entry.id   73e51a921306227ae7f8406bc0e35b29
#
_cell.length_a   1.000
_cell.length_b   1.000
_cell.length_c   1.000
_cell.angle_alpha   90.00
_cell.angle_beta   90.00
_cell.angle_gamma   90.00
#
_symmetry.space_group_name_H-M   'P 1'
#
loop_
_entity.id
_entity.type
_entity.pdbx_description
1 polymer ?
#
loop_
_entity_poly.entity_id
_entity_poly.type
_entity_poly.pdbx_seq_one_letter_code
_entity_poly.pdbx_strand_id
1 'polypeptide(L)'
;LPISTGGLNVTCDDLYTNWEFDRGPLGYVGGMNFFGGMFHGRPIAYRPLPGGTPQWGSEWKAASAKWYNSAMSISSSGSVMANRYNYFDLDPTYRNAFGQPLMRMTFDYKANEHKVGQHAAQVVNDLAKSMNPTSMNPAVARTEPWSVVPYQSTHNTGGTIMGTNPGNS
;
A
#
# COMPACT_ATOMS: atom_id res chain seq x y z
N LEU A 1 -14.00 -18.34 -20.47
CA LEU A 1 -14.17 -17.32 -19.42
C LEU A 1 -13.64 -16.00 -19.96
N PRO A 2 -14.43 -14.93 -20.02
CA PRO A 2 -13.89 -13.64 -20.38
C PRO A 2 -12.86 -13.25 -19.31
N ILE A 3 -11.61 -13.18 -19.70
CA ILE A 3 -10.58 -12.53 -18.90
C ILE A 3 -10.82 -11.03 -19.09
N SER A 4 -11.87 -10.53 -18.48
CA SER A 4 -12.08 -9.09 -18.43
C SER A 4 -11.12 -8.51 -17.42
N THR A 5 -10.18 -7.74 -17.89
CA THR A 5 -9.25 -6.98 -17.07
C THR A 5 -9.70 -5.53 -16.92
N GLY A 6 -10.85 -5.17 -17.44
CA GLY A 6 -11.38 -3.82 -17.44
C GLY A 6 -12.57 -3.68 -16.51
N GLY A 7 -12.35 -2.99 -15.41
CA GLY A 7 -13.40 -2.45 -14.57
C GLY A 7 -13.27 -0.92 -14.48
N LEU A 8 -14.23 -0.29 -13.84
CA LEU A 8 -14.12 1.13 -13.51
C LEU A 8 -12.97 1.32 -12.53
N ASN A 9 -12.04 2.19 -12.86
CA ASN A 9 -11.03 2.71 -11.95
C ASN A 9 -11.31 4.18 -11.69
N VAL A 10 -11.24 4.56 -10.44
CA VAL A 10 -11.41 5.96 -9.99
C VAL A 10 -10.23 6.33 -9.13
N THR A 11 -9.68 7.52 -9.37
CA THR A 11 -8.64 8.11 -8.54
C THR A 11 -9.17 9.38 -7.90
N CYS A 12 -8.85 9.61 -6.64
CA CYS A 12 -9.13 10.83 -5.94
C CYS A 12 -7.83 11.38 -5.38
N ASP A 13 -7.48 12.60 -5.79
CA ASP A 13 -6.23 13.27 -5.45
C ASP A 13 -6.44 14.48 -4.52
N ASP A 14 -7.63 14.66 -3.95
CA ASP A 14 -8.00 15.82 -3.13
C ASP A 14 -7.07 16.04 -1.92
N LEU A 15 -6.48 14.98 -1.40
CA LEU A 15 -5.53 15.04 -0.29
C LEU A 15 -4.06 15.01 -0.75
N TYR A 16 -3.80 15.10 -2.05
CA TYR A 16 -2.45 15.01 -2.62
C TYR A 16 -1.80 16.37 -2.87
N THR A 17 -2.52 17.44 -2.69
CA THR A 17 -2.10 18.81 -3.06
C THR A 17 -1.02 19.38 -2.15
N ASN A 18 -0.04 20.09 -2.73
CA ASN A 18 1.12 20.60 -2.01
C ASN A 18 0.79 21.77 -1.06
N TRP A 19 -0.24 22.58 -1.33
CA TRP A 19 -0.61 23.69 -0.45
C TRP A 19 -1.25 23.27 0.86
N GLU A 20 -1.69 22.02 0.93
CA GLU A 20 -2.19 21.40 2.17
C GLU A 20 -1.24 20.31 2.69
N PHE A 21 0.05 20.48 2.40
CA PHE A 21 1.08 19.50 2.78
C PHE A 21 1.19 19.35 4.30
N ASP A 22 1.04 20.44 5.04
CA ASP A 22 0.97 20.41 6.50
C ASP A 22 -0.49 20.18 6.95
N ARG A 23 -0.76 18.99 7.43
CA ARG A 23 -2.07 18.58 7.95
C ARG A 23 -2.17 18.87 9.45
N GLY A 24 -1.78 20.07 9.90
CA GLY A 24 -1.71 20.48 11.29
C GLY A 24 -2.74 19.89 12.25
N PRO A 25 -4.07 20.00 11.98
CA PRO A 25 -5.09 19.40 12.83
C PRO A 25 -5.03 17.87 12.92
N LEU A 26 -4.52 17.20 11.89
CA LEU A 26 -4.34 15.75 11.83
C LEU A 26 -2.99 15.30 12.37
N GLY A 27 -2.08 16.27 12.60
CA GLY A 27 -0.78 16.06 13.23
C GLY A 27 0.23 15.30 12.39
N TYR A 28 0.15 15.40 11.07
CA TYR A 28 1.14 14.88 10.13
C TYR A 28 1.37 15.84 8.96
N VAL A 29 2.47 15.65 8.24
CA VAL A 29 2.78 16.33 6.98
C VAL A 29 2.78 15.33 5.83
N GLY A 30 2.48 15.81 4.63
CA GLY A 30 2.41 15.01 3.42
C GLY A 30 0.98 14.85 2.89
N GLY A 31 0.90 14.28 1.71
CA GLY A 31 -0.35 14.01 1.02
C GLY A 31 -0.61 12.53 0.80
N MET A 32 -1.79 12.23 0.31
CA MET A 32 -2.18 10.88 -0.09
C MET A 32 -3.18 10.95 -1.24
N ASN A 33 -3.20 9.91 -2.05
CA ASN A 33 -4.23 9.70 -3.06
C ASN A 33 -4.96 8.38 -2.80
N PHE A 34 -6.12 8.24 -3.40
CA PHE A 34 -6.98 7.09 -3.26
C PHE A 34 -7.28 6.49 -4.63
N PHE A 35 -7.30 5.16 -4.68
CA PHE A 35 -7.61 4.40 -5.89
C PHE A 35 -8.78 3.48 -5.58
N GLY A 36 -9.85 3.62 -6.33
CA GLY A 36 -10.96 2.68 -6.34
C GLY A 36 -10.95 1.89 -7.64
N GLY A 37 -11.14 0.58 -7.57
CA GLY A 37 -11.20 -0.25 -8.77
C GLY A 37 -11.99 -1.52 -8.58
N MET A 38 -12.70 -1.90 -9.64
CA MET A 38 -13.34 -3.21 -9.69
C MET A 38 -12.27 -4.28 -9.97
N PHE A 39 -12.26 -5.31 -9.15
CA PHE A 39 -11.40 -6.46 -9.34
C PHE A 39 -12.13 -7.55 -10.09
N HIS A 40 -11.55 -7.97 -11.20
CA HIS A 40 -11.85 -9.27 -11.77
C HIS A 40 -10.88 -10.27 -11.19
N GLY A 41 -11.37 -11.22 -10.41
CA GLY A 41 -10.53 -12.26 -9.85
C GLY A 41 -9.80 -13.02 -10.96
N ARG A 42 -8.51 -13.22 -10.82
CA ARG A 42 -7.78 -14.17 -11.66
C ARG A 42 -8.21 -15.58 -11.27
N PRO A 43 -8.40 -16.51 -12.21
CA PRO A 43 -8.95 -17.83 -11.93
C PRO A 43 -8.26 -18.63 -10.82
N ILE A 44 -6.98 -18.37 -10.58
CA ILE A 44 -6.18 -19.14 -9.62
C ILE A 44 -5.57 -18.27 -8.53
N ALA A 45 -5.25 -17.00 -8.80
CA ALA A 45 -4.37 -16.21 -7.95
C ALA A 45 -5.07 -15.28 -6.94
N TYR A 46 -6.22 -14.73 -7.28
CA TYR A 46 -6.89 -13.74 -6.42
C TYR A 46 -8.41 -13.83 -6.53
N ARG A 47 -9.06 -14.00 -5.40
CA ARG A 47 -10.52 -14.05 -5.29
C ARG A 47 -10.96 -13.14 -4.15
N PRO A 48 -11.49 -11.97 -4.46
CA PRO A 48 -12.10 -11.11 -3.44
C PRO A 48 -13.42 -11.75 -3.00
N LEU A 49 -13.40 -12.37 -1.85
CA LEU A 49 -14.57 -13.04 -1.27
C LEU A 49 -14.94 -12.36 0.05
N PRO A 50 -16.23 -12.39 0.43
CA PRO A 50 -16.65 -11.91 1.75
C PRO A 50 -15.86 -12.58 2.88
N GLY A 51 -15.62 -11.84 3.95
CA GLY A 51 -14.97 -12.37 5.15
C GLY A 51 -15.72 -13.60 5.68
N GLY A 52 -14.97 -14.58 6.18
CA GLY A 52 -15.52 -15.85 6.66
C GLY A 52 -15.81 -16.88 5.59
N THR A 53 -15.61 -16.56 4.30
CA THR A 53 -15.73 -17.57 3.24
C THR A 53 -14.62 -18.61 3.39
N PRO A 54 -14.94 -19.94 3.35
CA PRO A 54 -13.90 -20.98 3.34
C PRO A 54 -12.90 -20.76 2.20
N GLN A 55 -11.64 -21.11 2.44
CA GLN A 55 -10.58 -20.88 1.45
C GLN A 55 -10.48 -21.97 0.38
N TRP A 56 -11.29 -23.03 0.48
CA TRP A 56 -11.31 -24.16 -0.43
C TRP A 56 -12.65 -24.90 -0.36
N GLY A 57 -12.87 -25.86 -1.28
CA GLY A 57 -14.06 -26.71 -1.31
C GLY A 57 -15.22 -26.16 -2.12
N SER A 58 -16.40 -26.78 -1.97
CA SER A 58 -17.61 -26.45 -2.73
C SER A 58 -18.15 -25.06 -2.40
N GLU A 59 -18.12 -24.66 -1.14
CA GLU A 59 -18.57 -23.35 -0.69
C GLU A 59 -17.67 -22.22 -1.22
N TRP A 60 -16.37 -22.45 -1.25
CA TRP A 60 -15.43 -21.52 -1.89
C TRP A 60 -15.73 -21.36 -3.39
N LYS A 61 -15.99 -22.46 -4.10
CA LYS A 61 -16.36 -22.43 -5.52
C LYS A 61 -17.66 -21.66 -5.76
N ALA A 62 -18.67 -21.92 -4.96
CA ALA A 62 -19.96 -21.24 -5.06
C ALA A 62 -19.82 -19.73 -4.78
N ALA A 63 -19.11 -19.35 -3.73
CA ALA A 63 -18.81 -17.96 -3.40
C ALA A 63 -17.98 -17.27 -4.50
N SER A 64 -16.97 -17.96 -5.04
CA SER A 64 -16.17 -17.45 -6.16
C SER A 64 -16.98 -17.17 -7.40
N ALA A 65 -17.92 -18.04 -7.75
CA ALA A 65 -18.82 -17.83 -8.88
C ALA A 65 -19.77 -16.66 -8.62
N LYS A 66 -20.35 -16.58 -7.42
CA LYS A 66 -21.31 -15.54 -7.03
C LYS A 66 -20.67 -14.14 -7.02
N TRP A 67 -19.49 -14.00 -6.48
CA TRP A 67 -18.87 -12.71 -6.21
C TRP A 67 -17.82 -12.28 -7.25
N TYR A 68 -17.66 -13.05 -8.33
CA TYR A 68 -16.59 -12.86 -9.33
C TYR A 68 -16.51 -11.44 -9.89
N ASN A 69 -17.65 -10.82 -10.20
CA ASN A 69 -17.74 -9.47 -10.77
C ASN A 69 -18.33 -8.43 -9.79
N SER A 70 -18.39 -8.74 -8.51
CA SER A 70 -19.10 -7.92 -7.52
C SER A 70 -18.15 -7.40 -6.44
N ALA A 71 -16.86 -7.42 -6.70
CA ALA A 71 -15.87 -6.95 -5.74
C ALA A 71 -15.16 -5.70 -6.25
N MET A 72 -14.93 -4.79 -5.32
CA MET A 72 -14.17 -3.57 -5.52
C MET A 72 -13.10 -3.48 -4.43
N SER A 73 -11.95 -2.89 -4.74
CA SER A 73 -11.03 -2.44 -3.71
C SER A 73 -10.90 -0.94 -3.71
N ILE A 74 -10.68 -0.40 -2.53
CA ILE A 74 -10.25 0.98 -2.34
C ILE A 74 -8.91 0.90 -1.61
N SER A 75 -7.91 1.53 -2.18
CA SER A 75 -6.56 1.60 -1.61
C SER A 75 -6.09 3.05 -1.57
N SER A 76 -5.09 3.32 -0.77
CA SER A 76 -4.43 4.62 -0.76
C SER A 76 -2.92 4.46 -0.86
N SER A 77 -2.28 5.51 -1.38
CA SER A 77 -0.84 5.67 -1.37
C SER A 77 -0.52 7.02 -0.77
N GLY A 78 0.28 7.04 0.28
CA GLY A 78 0.65 8.24 1.03
C GLY A 78 2.13 8.58 0.88
N SER A 79 2.45 9.83 1.15
CA SER A 79 3.82 10.32 1.16
C SER A 79 4.62 9.71 2.31
N VAL A 80 5.86 9.36 2.02
CA VAL A 80 6.86 8.97 3.02
C VAL A 80 7.90 10.07 3.10
N MET A 81 8.12 10.60 4.31
CA MET A 81 9.09 11.67 4.52
C MET A 81 10.52 11.13 4.52
N ALA A 82 11.43 11.89 3.93
CA ALA A 82 12.85 11.60 4.02
C ALA A 82 13.29 11.60 5.49
N ASN A 83 13.97 10.54 5.90
CA ASN A 83 14.46 10.38 7.27
C ASN A 83 15.89 9.87 7.23
N ARG A 84 16.80 10.55 7.97
CA ARG A 84 18.22 10.17 8.02
C ARG A 84 18.50 8.79 8.61
N TYR A 85 17.54 8.17 9.27
CA TYR A 85 17.64 6.80 9.79
C TYR A 85 17.12 5.75 8.79
N ASN A 86 16.60 6.18 7.65
CA ASN A 86 16.27 5.34 6.52
C ASN A 86 17.34 5.54 5.45
N TYR A 87 18.20 4.55 5.24
CA TYR A 87 19.37 4.67 4.38
C TYR A 87 19.78 3.32 3.78
N PHE A 88 20.64 3.41 2.78
CA PHE A 88 21.35 2.27 2.24
C PHE A 88 22.81 2.33 2.67
N ASP A 89 23.39 1.17 2.96
CA ASP A 89 24.81 0.99 3.14
C ASP A 89 25.28 -0.34 2.54
N LEU A 90 26.55 -0.64 2.68
CA LEU A 90 27.13 -1.89 2.22
C LEU A 90 27.24 -2.88 3.37
N ASP A 91 26.83 -4.10 3.14
CA ASP A 91 26.92 -5.14 4.15
C ASP A 91 28.40 -5.48 4.44
N PRO A 92 28.84 -5.44 5.70
CA PRO A 92 30.23 -5.70 6.07
C PRO A 92 30.62 -7.18 5.89
N THR A 93 29.66 -8.08 5.89
CA THR A 93 29.87 -9.53 5.93
C THR A 93 29.52 -10.22 4.62
N TYR A 94 28.32 -9.96 4.11
CA TYR A 94 27.78 -10.68 2.97
C TYR A 94 28.21 -10.07 1.64
N ARG A 95 28.54 -10.96 0.69
CA ARG A 95 29.01 -10.59 -0.65
C ARG A 95 28.24 -11.33 -1.72
N ASN A 96 28.14 -10.73 -2.90
CA ASN A 96 27.61 -11.40 -4.08
C ASN A 96 28.63 -12.36 -4.69
N ALA A 97 28.21 -13.05 -5.77
CA ALA A 97 29.05 -14.01 -6.49
C ALA A 97 30.33 -13.39 -7.11
N PHE A 98 30.40 -12.07 -7.23
CA PHE A 98 31.57 -11.34 -7.75
C PHE A 98 32.46 -10.79 -6.64
N GLY A 99 32.20 -11.12 -5.37
CA GLY A 99 32.95 -10.64 -4.22
C GLY A 99 32.63 -9.22 -3.78
N GLN A 100 31.63 -8.57 -4.35
CA GLN A 100 31.21 -7.22 -3.97
C GLN A 100 30.28 -7.28 -2.74
N PRO A 101 30.36 -6.33 -1.80
CA PRO A 101 29.44 -6.26 -0.67
C PRO A 101 27.99 -6.14 -1.15
N LEU A 102 27.07 -6.80 -0.46
CA LEU A 102 25.65 -6.63 -0.73
C LEU A 102 25.17 -5.27 -0.24
N MET A 103 24.21 -4.70 -0.95
CA MET A 103 23.49 -3.51 -0.48
C MET A 103 22.58 -3.91 0.68
N ARG A 104 22.66 -3.15 1.77
CA ARG A 104 21.81 -3.31 2.94
C ARG A 104 20.90 -2.11 3.07
N MET A 105 19.61 -2.35 3.28
CA MET A 105 18.60 -1.32 3.49
C MET A 105 18.20 -1.28 4.96
N THR A 106 18.30 -0.09 5.58
CA THR A 106 17.71 0.21 6.87
C THR A 106 16.50 1.11 6.64
N PHE A 107 15.33 0.60 6.96
CA PHE A 107 14.08 1.33 6.73
C PHE A 107 13.04 0.99 7.79
N ASP A 108 12.34 2.02 8.26
CA ASP A 108 11.13 1.86 9.05
C ASP A 108 10.24 3.09 8.92
N TYR A 109 8.94 2.91 9.08
CA TYR A 109 7.99 4.01 9.19
C TYR A 109 8.17 4.74 10.52
N LYS A 110 7.95 6.04 10.50
CA LYS A 110 8.02 6.90 11.69
C LYS A 110 6.62 7.36 12.09
N ALA A 111 6.53 8.13 13.16
CA ALA A 111 5.25 8.61 13.67
C ALA A 111 4.41 9.34 12.63
N ASN A 112 5.05 10.06 11.70
CA ASN A 112 4.37 10.76 10.62
C ASN A 112 3.63 9.77 9.69
N GLU A 113 4.32 8.75 9.20
CA GLU A 113 3.78 7.75 8.26
C GLU A 113 2.68 6.90 8.93
N HIS A 114 2.82 6.61 10.22
CA HIS A 114 1.77 5.93 10.98
C HIS A 114 0.48 6.76 11.04
N LYS A 115 0.58 8.08 11.27
CA LYS A 115 -0.58 8.98 11.26
C LYS A 115 -1.21 9.11 9.88
N VAL A 116 -0.38 9.22 8.83
CA VAL A 116 -0.85 9.18 7.44
C VAL A 116 -1.64 7.89 7.19
N GLY A 117 -1.10 6.74 7.58
CA GLY A 117 -1.76 5.45 7.42
C GLY A 117 -3.07 5.32 8.21
N GLN A 118 -3.12 5.88 9.42
CA GLN A 118 -4.35 5.91 10.23
C GLN A 118 -5.46 6.73 9.57
N HIS A 119 -5.13 7.94 9.10
CA HIS A 119 -6.09 8.79 8.40
C HIS A 119 -6.52 8.16 7.06
N ALA A 120 -5.58 7.60 6.29
CA ALA A 120 -5.89 6.87 5.07
C ALA A 120 -6.86 5.71 5.30
N ALA A 121 -6.63 4.89 6.33
CA ALA A 121 -7.52 3.80 6.68
C ALA A 121 -8.92 4.29 7.07
N GLN A 122 -9.01 5.39 7.80
CA GLN A 122 -10.29 6.01 8.15
C GLN A 122 -11.06 6.44 6.90
N VAL A 123 -10.42 7.23 6.01
CA VAL A 123 -11.07 7.73 4.78
C VAL A 123 -11.51 6.58 3.88
N VAL A 124 -10.65 5.58 3.68
CA VAL A 124 -10.99 4.38 2.88
C VAL A 124 -12.20 3.63 3.47
N ASN A 125 -12.24 3.47 4.79
CA ASN A 125 -13.35 2.80 5.44
C ASN A 125 -14.66 3.59 5.33
N ASP A 126 -14.61 4.90 5.45
CA ASP A 126 -15.78 5.75 5.36
C ASP A 126 -16.32 5.80 3.92
N LEU A 127 -15.42 5.87 2.92
CA LEU A 127 -15.78 5.72 1.51
C LEU A 127 -16.44 4.35 1.24
N ALA A 128 -15.83 3.28 1.71
CA ALA A 128 -16.38 1.94 1.53
C ALA A 128 -17.77 1.80 2.17
N LYS A 129 -17.97 2.30 3.38
CA LYS A 129 -19.28 2.30 4.07
C LYS A 129 -20.34 3.09 3.31
N SER A 130 -19.98 4.26 2.74
CA SER A 130 -20.92 5.11 1.99
C SER A 130 -21.48 4.42 0.75
N MET A 131 -20.78 3.42 0.21
CA MET A 131 -21.22 2.60 -0.91
C MET A 131 -22.20 1.50 -0.52
N ASN A 132 -22.49 1.32 0.76
CA ASN A 132 -23.41 0.32 1.31
C ASN A 132 -23.14 -1.11 0.78
N PRO A 133 -21.92 -1.64 0.93
CA PRO A 133 -21.56 -2.96 0.41
C PRO A 133 -22.27 -4.09 1.18
N THR A 134 -22.53 -5.22 0.52
CA THR A 134 -23.05 -6.43 1.17
C THR A 134 -22.07 -6.98 2.23
N SER A 135 -20.78 -6.83 1.99
CA SER A 135 -19.71 -7.24 2.90
C SER A 135 -18.50 -6.34 2.68
N MET A 136 -17.75 -6.06 3.73
CA MET A 136 -16.56 -5.22 3.68
C MET A 136 -15.45 -5.83 4.53
N ASN A 137 -14.25 -5.87 3.98
CA ASN A 137 -13.04 -6.10 4.74
C ASN A 137 -12.43 -4.72 5.05
N PRO A 138 -12.44 -4.27 6.31
CA PRO A 138 -12.00 -2.92 6.64
C PRO A 138 -10.49 -2.76 6.41
N ALA A 139 -10.10 -1.57 5.98
CA ALA A 139 -8.70 -1.16 5.95
C ALA A 139 -8.20 -1.00 7.39
N VAL A 140 -7.02 -1.50 7.66
CA VAL A 140 -6.35 -1.39 8.96
C VAL A 140 -5.01 -0.68 8.74
N ALA A 141 -4.78 0.37 9.53
CA ALA A 141 -3.49 1.04 9.53
C ALA A 141 -2.40 0.11 10.08
N ARG A 142 -1.26 0.14 9.43
CA ARG A 142 -0.10 -0.62 9.90
C ARG A 142 0.45 0.02 11.17
N THR A 143 0.68 -0.78 12.19
CA THR A 143 1.28 -0.38 13.46
C THR A 143 2.61 -1.09 13.73
N GLU A 144 2.82 -2.23 13.07
CA GLU A 144 4.03 -3.02 13.20
C GLU A 144 5.20 -2.39 12.45
N PRO A 145 6.43 -2.69 12.83
CA PRO A 145 7.63 -2.30 12.08
C PRO A 145 7.54 -2.70 10.61
N TRP A 146 8.18 -1.93 9.77
CA TRP A 146 8.19 -2.23 8.35
C TRP A 146 8.82 -3.61 8.08
N SER A 147 8.23 -4.35 7.15
CA SER A 147 8.76 -5.63 6.68
C SER A 147 8.69 -5.70 5.16
N VAL A 148 9.73 -6.26 4.55
CA VAL A 148 9.72 -6.58 3.12
C VAL A 148 8.79 -7.76 2.80
N VAL A 149 8.33 -8.49 3.82
CA VAL A 149 7.42 -9.63 3.67
C VAL A 149 6.07 -9.29 4.31
N PRO A 150 4.98 -9.29 3.55
CA PRO A 150 4.90 -9.43 2.10
C PRO A 150 5.47 -8.20 1.37
N TYR A 151 5.94 -8.40 0.14
CA TYR A 151 6.48 -7.32 -0.69
C TYR A 151 5.46 -6.19 -0.88
N GLN A 152 5.86 -4.96 -0.60
CA GLN A 152 4.92 -3.85 -0.46
C GLN A 152 4.78 -3.01 -1.74
N SER A 153 5.89 -2.71 -2.41
CA SER A 153 5.89 -1.76 -3.52
C SER A 153 7.14 -1.91 -4.40
N THR A 154 6.97 -1.62 -5.69
CA THR A 154 8.06 -1.42 -6.65
C THR A 154 8.45 0.05 -6.80
N HIS A 155 7.79 0.97 -6.08
CA HIS A 155 7.93 2.42 -6.20
C HIS A 155 8.93 2.99 -5.17
N ASN A 156 10.01 2.27 -4.90
CA ASN A 156 11.02 2.71 -3.95
C ASN A 156 11.89 3.81 -4.58
N THR A 157 11.92 4.97 -3.96
CA THR A 157 12.69 6.14 -4.40
C THR A 157 13.35 6.82 -3.19
N GLY A 158 14.27 7.75 -3.44
CA GLY A 158 14.89 8.54 -2.38
C GLY A 158 16.04 7.85 -1.66
N GLY A 159 16.54 6.72 -2.15
CA GLY A 159 17.72 6.04 -1.60
C GLY A 159 19.03 6.78 -1.88
N THR A 160 19.03 7.61 -2.92
CA THR A 160 20.13 8.53 -3.25
C THR A 160 19.56 9.92 -3.40
N ILE A 161 20.13 10.88 -2.71
CA ILE A 161 19.68 12.28 -2.76
C ILE A 161 20.74 13.15 -3.43
N MET A 162 20.29 14.20 -4.12
CA MET A 162 21.20 15.19 -4.68
C MET A 162 21.78 16.05 -3.56
N GLY A 163 23.07 16.34 -3.65
CA GLY A 163 23.76 17.21 -2.72
C GLY A 163 24.95 17.88 -3.37
N THR A 164 25.51 18.84 -2.67
CA THR A 164 26.71 19.59 -3.10
C THR A 164 28.00 18.91 -2.67
N ASN A 165 27.92 17.93 -1.80
CA ASN A 165 29.08 17.21 -1.26
C ASN A 165 28.78 15.70 -1.19
N PRO A 166 29.63 14.83 -1.80
CA PRO A 166 29.45 13.39 -1.78
C PRO A 166 29.44 12.77 -0.37
N GLY A 167 29.93 13.46 0.64
CA GLY A 167 29.93 12.96 2.03
C GLY A 167 28.59 13.13 2.76
N ASN A 168 27.64 13.86 2.19
CA ASN A 168 26.34 14.13 2.79
C ASN A 168 25.17 14.14 1.79
N SER A 169 25.35 13.49 0.65
CA SER A 169 24.33 13.25 -0.37
C SER A 169 24.20 11.76 -0.68
#